data_3f4707168cf46f74351ead31477b2fc6
#
_entry.id   3f4707168cf46f74351ead31477b2fc6
#
_cell.length_a   1.000
_cell.length_b   1.000
_cell.length_c   1.000
_cell.angle_alpha   90.00
_cell.angle_beta   90.00
_cell.angle_gamma   90.00
#
_symmetry.space_group_name_H-M   'P 1'
#
loop_
_entity.id
_entity.type
_entity.pdbx_description
1 polymer ?
#
loop_
_entity_poly.entity_id
_entity_poly.type
_entity_poly.pdbx_seq_one_letter_code
_entity_poly.pdbx_strand_id
1 'polypeptide(L)'
;MFRNKIWENNSDRLKEFNQVHNRKIVKVLTLDDFDVKGKTVFLRVDMNCPIDPETMEISGTKRIEETTETLRLLEDAKVVVASHQGRVGNKDYTGMDKHAKVLEKFMNREIKYVEDVIGEAAQNAIKNLEDGDILLLDNLRLCAEENYEFRPENAAKTIMVSRLSKLFDLCVLDSFSSAHRSHPSIVGFPQVLPACAGRIVEKEVQNLDEIMTVAKAPHVIVLGGSKIPDRIEAIKLLIQNGRADHVLLTGLIGNVFMRAQARIKSPLGIKMEDEVVAKAHS
;
A
#
# COMPACT_ATOMS: atom_id res chain seq x y z
N MET A 1 34.13 30.11 -14.33
CA MET A 1 33.07 31.12 -14.45
C MET A 1 31.83 30.51 -15.06
N PHE A 2 31.31 29.41 -14.45
CA PHE A 2 30.15 28.61 -14.95
C PHE A 2 29.25 28.10 -13.78
N ARG A 3 29.18 28.83 -12.66
CA ARG A 3 28.48 28.37 -11.45
C ARG A 3 27.17 29.08 -11.12
N ASN A 4 26.76 30.14 -11.83
CA ASN A 4 25.64 30.98 -11.34
C ASN A 4 24.44 31.11 -12.28
N LYS A 5 24.28 30.28 -13.32
CA LYS A 5 23.12 30.37 -14.23
C LYS A 5 22.09 29.25 -14.13
N ILE A 6 22.32 28.26 -13.27
CA ILE A 6 21.38 27.08 -13.13
C ILE A 6 20.30 27.32 -12.08
N TRP A 7 20.49 28.27 -11.16
CA TRP A 7 19.62 28.41 -9.98
C TRP A 7 18.41 29.33 -10.15
N GLU A 8 18.41 30.23 -11.10
CA GLU A 8 17.30 31.21 -11.32
C GLU A 8 16.10 30.64 -12.09
N ASN A 9 16.28 29.55 -12.84
CA ASN A 9 15.24 29.00 -13.72
C ASN A 9 14.27 27.99 -13.09
N ASN A 10 14.50 27.52 -11.87
CA ASN A 10 13.65 26.46 -11.30
C ASN A 10 12.37 26.98 -10.61
N SER A 11 12.38 28.18 -10.04
CA SER A 11 11.18 28.73 -9.40
C SER A 11 10.08 29.09 -10.40
N ASP A 12 10.45 29.53 -11.58
CA ASP A 12 9.50 29.92 -12.63
C ASP A 12 8.95 28.69 -13.38
N ARG A 13 9.77 27.68 -13.62
CA ARG A 13 9.30 26.37 -14.14
C ARG A 13 8.34 25.66 -13.18
N LEU A 14 8.55 25.76 -11.89
CA LEU A 14 7.62 25.21 -10.88
C LEU A 14 6.28 25.95 -10.86
N LYS A 15 6.31 27.28 -11.06
CA LYS A 15 5.08 28.09 -11.18
C LYS A 15 4.32 27.78 -12.47
N GLU A 16 5.00 27.66 -13.61
CA GLU A 16 4.39 27.25 -14.89
C GLU A 16 3.84 25.82 -14.83
N PHE A 17 4.57 24.87 -14.25
CA PHE A 17 4.10 23.49 -14.09
C PHE A 17 2.86 23.40 -13.20
N ASN A 18 2.79 24.18 -12.11
CA ASN A 18 1.63 24.26 -11.24
C ASN A 18 0.43 24.97 -11.91
N GLN A 19 0.64 25.89 -12.82
CA GLN A 19 -0.41 26.51 -13.62
C GLN A 19 -0.96 25.60 -14.73
N VAL A 20 -0.10 24.80 -15.37
CA VAL A 20 -0.50 23.87 -16.45
C VAL A 20 -1.18 22.62 -15.93
N HIS A 21 -0.80 22.15 -14.73
CA HIS A 21 -1.41 21.02 -14.07
C HIS A 21 -2.24 21.50 -12.88
N ASN A 22 -3.36 22.12 -13.15
CA ASN A 22 -4.39 22.49 -12.18
C ASN A 22 -4.91 21.23 -11.44
N ARG A 23 -4.00 20.53 -10.75
CA ARG A 23 -4.28 19.35 -9.93
C ARG A 23 -4.97 19.86 -8.67
N LYS A 24 -6.28 19.79 -8.67
CA LYS A 24 -7.04 19.79 -7.41
C LYS A 24 -6.35 18.76 -6.52
N ILE A 25 -5.84 19.20 -5.38
CA ILE A 25 -5.47 18.30 -4.28
C ILE A 25 -6.69 17.39 -4.10
N VAL A 26 -6.52 16.11 -4.39
CA VAL A 26 -7.60 15.14 -4.18
C VAL A 26 -7.70 15.00 -2.67
N LYS A 27 -8.69 15.67 -2.07
CA LYS A 27 -8.96 15.48 -0.65
C LYS A 27 -9.34 14.02 -0.44
N VAL A 28 -8.46 13.26 0.16
CA VAL A 28 -8.74 11.88 0.60
C VAL A 28 -9.62 11.99 1.84
N LEU A 29 -10.78 11.35 1.83
CA LEU A 29 -11.60 11.22 3.02
C LEU A 29 -10.87 10.33 4.03
N THR A 30 -10.90 10.73 5.29
CA THR A 30 -10.26 10.04 6.41
C THR A 30 -11.28 9.61 7.46
N LEU A 31 -10.86 8.90 8.48
CA LEU A 31 -11.74 8.54 9.59
C LEU A 31 -12.33 9.76 10.32
N ASP A 32 -11.63 10.90 10.28
CA ASP A 32 -12.11 12.13 10.93
C ASP A 32 -13.34 12.76 10.21
N ASP A 33 -13.60 12.33 8.96
CA ASP A 33 -14.78 12.77 8.20
C ASP A 33 -16.04 11.91 8.50
N PHE A 34 -15.96 10.88 9.37
CA PHE A 34 -17.04 9.92 9.64
C PHE A 34 -17.29 9.72 11.13
N ASP A 35 -18.57 9.64 11.52
CA ASP A 35 -18.96 9.13 12.82
C ASP A 35 -19.01 7.59 12.74
N VAL A 36 -18.14 6.92 13.50
CA VAL A 36 -17.98 5.46 13.49
C VAL A 36 -18.68 4.75 14.66
N LYS A 37 -19.22 5.51 15.62
CA LYS A 37 -19.82 4.95 16.82
C LYS A 37 -21.00 4.02 16.49
N GLY A 38 -20.96 2.81 17.01
CA GLY A 38 -21.96 1.77 16.81
C GLY A 38 -22.06 1.23 15.39
N LYS A 39 -21.19 1.67 14.46
CA LYS A 39 -21.17 1.20 13.07
C LYS A 39 -20.37 -0.10 12.92
N THR A 40 -20.75 -0.90 11.94
CA THR A 40 -19.97 -2.08 11.53
C THR A 40 -19.03 -1.65 10.42
N VAL A 41 -17.72 -1.71 10.70
CA VAL A 41 -16.66 -1.21 9.81
C VAL A 41 -15.89 -2.36 9.19
N PHE A 42 -15.82 -2.41 7.86
CA PHE A 42 -14.87 -3.25 7.14
C PHE A 42 -13.52 -2.51 7.06
N LEU A 43 -12.51 -3.03 7.75
CA LEU A 43 -11.16 -2.46 7.79
C LEU A 43 -10.19 -3.33 7.01
N ARG A 44 -9.77 -2.85 5.82
CA ARG A 44 -8.78 -3.54 4.97
C ARG A 44 -7.37 -3.07 5.31
N VAL A 45 -6.58 -3.95 5.91
CA VAL A 45 -5.20 -3.68 6.37
C VAL A 45 -4.16 -4.52 5.64
N ASP A 46 -2.89 -4.22 5.81
CA ASP A 46 -1.78 -5.06 5.37
C ASP A 46 -1.09 -5.72 6.56
N MET A 47 -1.46 -6.97 6.80
CA MET A 47 -0.82 -7.83 7.79
C MET A 47 -0.01 -8.96 7.12
N ASN A 48 0.42 -8.78 5.85
CA ASN A 48 1.24 -9.76 5.14
C ASN A 48 2.67 -9.75 5.70
N CYS A 49 2.89 -10.55 6.72
CA CYS A 49 4.13 -10.61 7.48
C CYS A 49 5.11 -11.65 6.94
N PRO A 50 6.41 -11.50 7.20
CA PRO A 50 7.37 -12.58 7.00
C PRO A 50 7.03 -13.78 7.88
N ILE A 51 6.96 -14.97 7.27
CA ILE A 51 6.75 -16.25 7.94
C ILE A 51 8.04 -17.05 7.88
N ASP A 52 8.46 -17.61 8.99
CA ASP A 52 9.55 -18.57 9.03
C ASP A 52 9.10 -19.86 8.33
N PRO A 53 9.80 -20.30 7.27
CA PRO A 53 9.37 -21.44 6.45
C PRO A 53 9.48 -22.80 7.13
N GLU A 54 10.22 -22.90 8.25
CA GLU A 54 10.41 -24.15 9.01
C GLU A 54 9.41 -24.26 10.16
N THR A 55 9.22 -23.19 10.91
CA THR A 55 8.35 -23.16 12.08
C THR A 55 6.93 -22.68 11.77
N MET A 56 6.75 -22.04 10.60
CA MET A 56 5.50 -21.38 10.22
C MET A 56 5.08 -20.28 11.19
N GLU A 57 6.03 -19.74 11.98
CA GLU A 57 5.79 -18.62 12.89
C GLU A 57 6.02 -17.26 12.21
N ILE A 58 5.33 -16.23 12.69
CA ILE A 58 5.51 -14.87 12.24
C ILE A 58 6.86 -14.36 12.73
N SER A 59 7.80 -14.05 11.82
CA SER A 59 9.14 -13.57 12.14
C SER A 59 9.27 -12.04 12.14
N GLY A 60 8.27 -11.30 11.67
CA GLY A 60 8.24 -9.84 11.68
C GLY A 60 6.83 -9.30 11.91
N THR A 61 6.62 -8.55 12.97
CA THR A 61 5.29 -8.14 13.46
C THR A 61 4.94 -6.68 13.17
N LYS A 62 5.85 -5.90 12.58
CA LYS A 62 5.70 -4.45 12.44
C LYS A 62 4.42 -4.02 11.72
N ARG A 63 3.99 -4.74 10.67
CA ARG A 63 2.76 -4.43 9.95
C ARG A 63 1.50 -4.63 10.79
N ILE A 64 1.52 -5.65 11.68
CA ILE A 64 0.43 -5.89 12.64
C ILE A 64 0.41 -4.78 13.68
N GLU A 65 1.57 -4.39 14.18
CA GLU A 65 1.71 -3.29 15.14
C GLU A 65 1.18 -1.97 14.55
N GLU A 66 1.57 -1.61 13.33
CA GLU A 66 1.12 -0.39 12.66
C GLU A 66 -0.41 -0.33 12.50
N THR A 67 -1.07 -1.48 12.25
CA THR A 67 -2.52 -1.57 12.14
C THR A 67 -3.25 -1.10 13.41
N THR A 68 -2.62 -1.20 14.58
CA THR A 68 -3.23 -0.81 15.87
C THR A 68 -3.55 0.66 15.95
N GLU A 69 -2.87 1.52 15.21
CA GLU A 69 -3.13 2.95 15.21
C GLU A 69 -4.54 3.27 14.68
N THR A 70 -4.91 2.67 13.56
CA THR A 70 -6.26 2.81 13.00
C THR A 70 -7.31 2.12 13.87
N LEU A 71 -7.00 0.94 14.43
CA LEU A 71 -7.92 0.22 15.30
C LEU A 71 -8.29 0.98 16.57
N ARG A 72 -7.37 1.73 17.17
CA ARG A 72 -7.65 2.57 18.34
C ARG A 72 -8.64 3.71 18.07
N LEU A 73 -8.73 4.17 16.83
CA LEU A 73 -9.72 5.18 16.44
C LEU A 73 -11.12 4.59 16.21
N LEU A 74 -11.22 3.27 16.17
CA LEU A 74 -12.45 2.52 15.92
C LEU A 74 -12.95 1.79 17.18
N GLU A 75 -12.51 2.21 18.36
CA GLU A 75 -12.84 1.52 19.63
C GLU A 75 -14.32 1.51 19.98
N ASP A 76 -15.11 2.47 19.47
CA ASP A 76 -16.56 2.57 19.62
C ASP A 76 -17.33 1.88 18.47
N ALA A 77 -16.64 1.24 17.53
CA ALA A 77 -17.23 0.56 16.38
C ALA A 77 -17.15 -0.96 16.51
N LYS A 78 -17.90 -1.68 15.71
CA LYS A 78 -17.74 -3.12 15.44
C LYS A 78 -16.79 -3.27 14.28
N VAL A 79 -15.57 -3.77 14.50
CA VAL A 79 -14.53 -3.76 13.48
C VAL A 79 -14.29 -5.16 12.93
N VAL A 80 -14.41 -5.29 11.61
CA VAL A 80 -14.04 -6.50 10.89
C VAL A 80 -12.74 -6.23 10.13
N VAL A 81 -11.65 -6.77 10.64
CA VAL A 81 -10.31 -6.67 10.06
C VAL A 81 -10.16 -7.71 8.95
N ALA A 82 -9.73 -7.27 7.80
CA ALA A 82 -9.52 -8.10 6.62
C ALA A 82 -8.13 -7.88 6.03
N SER A 83 -7.37 -8.95 5.89
CA SER A 83 -6.03 -8.92 5.32
C SER A 83 -5.72 -10.16 4.50
N HIS A 84 -4.55 -10.19 3.87
CA HIS A 84 -4.03 -11.36 3.18
C HIS A 84 -2.67 -11.75 3.74
N GLN A 85 -2.30 -13.03 3.60
CA GLN A 85 -0.99 -13.56 3.92
C GLN A 85 -0.50 -14.45 2.78
N GLY A 86 0.70 -14.16 2.27
CA GLY A 86 1.36 -14.92 1.23
C GLY A 86 0.64 -14.90 -0.12
N ARG A 87 1.02 -15.81 -1.00
CA ARG A 87 0.36 -16.07 -2.29
C ARG A 87 0.04 -17.55 -2.40
N VAL A 88 -1.05 -17.88 -3.05
CA VAL A 88 -1.42 -19.27 -3.35
C VAL A 88 -0.22 -20.01 -3.96
N GLY A 89 0.13 -21.15 -3.37
CA GLY A 89 1.27 -21.98 -3.78
C GLY A 89 2.63 -21.60 -3.17
N ASN A 90 2.72 -20.49 -2.45
CA ASN A 90 3.94 -20.14 -1.71
C ASN A 90 3.94 -20.74 -0.31
N LYS A 91 5.14 -20.93 0.27
CA LYS A 91 5.30 -21.46 1.64
C LYS A 91 4.73 -20.56 2.73
N ASP A 92 4.64 -19.23 2.47
CA ASP A 92 4.11 -18.22 3.37
C ASP A 92 2.58 -18.05 3.28
N TYR A 93 1.90 -18.89 2.48
CA TYR A 93 0.44 -18.88 2.34
C TYR A 93 -0.22 -19.66 3.48
N THR A 94 -0.79 -18.94 4.44
CA THR A 94 -1.38 -19.51 5.66
C THR A 94 -2.70 -18.82 6.02
N GLY A 95 -3.42 -19.38 6.98
CA GLY A 95 -4.51 -18.71 7.69
C GLY A 95 -4.02 -17.52 8.51
N MET A 96 -4.95 -16.80 9.14
CA MET A 96 -4.69 -15.59 9.92
C MET A 96 -4.77 -15.78 11.44
N ASP A 97 -4.90 -17.00 11.92
CA ASP A 97 -5.02 -17.34 13.35
C ASP A 97 -3.84 -16.84 14.20
N LYS A 98 -2.61 -16.98 13.68
CA LYS A 98 -1.39 -16.47 14.33
C LYS A 98 -1.32 -14.94 14.33
N HIS A 99 -1.84 -14.30 13.27
CA HIS A 99 -1.93 -12.85 13.18
C HIS A 99 -2.91 -12.29 14.23
N ALA A 100 -4.05 -12.97 14.45
CA ALA A 100 -4.98 -12.60 15.52
C ALA A 100 -4.29 -12.58 16.88
N LYS A 101 -3.54 -13.64 17.23
CA LYS A 101 -2.81 -13.74 18.50
C LYS A 101 -1.73 -12.66 18.67
N VAL A 102 -1.07 -12.28 17.58
CA VAL A 102 -0.08 -11.18 17.62
C VAL A 102 -0.78 -9.84 17.79
N LEU A 103 -1.88 -9.61 17.06
CA LEU A 103 -2.68 -8.39 17.17
C LEU A 103 -3.27 -8.23 18.58
N GLU A 104 -3.76 -9.31 19.19
CA GLU A 104 -4.26 -9.35 20.56
C GLU A 104 -3.22 -8.84 21.57
N LYS A 105 -1.95 -9.25 21.43
CA LYS A 105 -0.85 -8.76 22.28
C LYS A 105 -0.63 -7.25 22.14
N PHE A 106 -0.65 -6.71 20.91
CA PHE A 106 -0.45 -5.27 20.68
C PHE A 106 -1.65 -4.41 21.11
N MET A 107 -2.86 -4.94 20.99
CA MET A 107 -4.08 -4.27 21.42
C MET A 107 -4.36 -4.43 22.91
N ASN A 108 -3.73 -5.40 23.58
CA ASN A 108 -3.98 -5.80 24.96
C ASN A 108 -5.46 -6.05 25.26
N ARG A 109 -6.13 -6.71 24.31
CA ARG A 109 -7.56 -7.06 24.38
C ARG A 109 -7.84 -8.24 23.47
N GLU A 110 -8.95 -8.93 23.68
CA GLU A 110 -9.40 -10.04 22.85
C GLU A 110 -9.60 -9.61 21.39
N ILE A 111 -9.09 -10.42 20.48
CA ILE A 111 -9.34 -10.33 19.04
C ILE A 111 -10.07 -11.59 18.62
N LYS A 112 -11.34 -11.47 18.26
CA LYS A 112 -12.13 -12.56 17.73
C LYS A 112 -11.54 -13.00 16.39
N TYR A 113 -11.49 -14.30 16.13
CA TYR A 113 -11.03 -14.84 14.85
C TYR A 113 -12.04 -15.82 14.30
N VAL A 114 -12.26 -15.82 12.99
CA VAL A 114 -13.09 -16.80 12.31
C VAL A 114 -12.33 -17.39 11.12
N GLU A 115 -12.24 -18.72 11.05
CA GLU A 115 -11.61 -19.47 9.96
C GLU A 115 -12.55 -19.51 8.74
N ASP A 116 -12.95 -18.33 8.27
CA ASP A 116 -13.83 -18.11 7.13
C ASP A 116 -13.67 -16.67 6.61
N VAL A 117 -13.99 -16.44 5.34
CA VAL A 117 -13.94 -15.11 4.73
C VAL A 117 -15.33 -14.61 4.33
N ILE A 118 -16.11 -15.44 3.62
CA ILE A 118 -17.38 -15.03 3.00
C ILE A 118 -18.55 -15.99 3.30
N GLY A 119 -18.27 -17.09 3.96
CA GLY A 119 -19.23 -18.14 4.26
C GLY A 119 -20.16 -17.78 5.40
N GLU A 120 -20.91 -18.76 5.87
CA GLU A 120 -21.91 -18.58 6.91
C GLU A 120 -21.27 -18.27 8.25
N ALA A 121 -20.12 -18.90 8.57
CA ALA A 121 -19.41 -18.67 9.83
C ALA A 121 -18.94 -17.21 9.94
N ALA A 122 -18.32 -16.65 8.87
CA ALA A 122 -17.92 -15.26 8.84
C ALA A 122 -19.12 -14.32 8.98
N GLN A 123 -20.20 -14.54 8.22
CA GLN A 123 -21.39 -13.68 8.27
C GLN A 123 -22.06 -13.72 9.67
N ASN A 124 -22.13 -14.87 10.30
CA ASN A 124 -22.69 -14.99 11.65
C ASN A 124 -21.79 -14.35 12.71
N ALA A 125 -20.45 -14.50 12.59
CA ALA A 125 -19.51 -13.84 13.48
C ALA A 125 -19.63 -12.30 13.37
N ILE A 126 -19.76 -11.75 12.17
CA ILE A 126 -19.96 -10.31 11.95
C ILE A 126 -21.27 -9.80 12.57
N LYS A 127 -22.38 -10.53 12.39
CA LYS A 127 -23.69 -10.14 12.92
C LYS A 127 -23.75 -10.14 14.44
N ASN A 128 -22.92 -10.97 15.09
CA ASN A 128 -22.87 -11.13 16.54
C ASN A 128 -21.82 -10.22 17.22
N LEU A 129 -21.23 -9.26 16.48
CA LEU A 129 -20.32 -8.29 17.07
C LEU A 129 -21.08 -7.28 17.92
N GLU A 130 -20.49 -6.92 19.05
CA GLU A 130 -20.91 -5.82 19.90
C GLU A 130 -20.01 -4.59 19.68
N ASP A 131 -20.46 -3.43 20.13
CA ASP A 131 -19.68 -2.20 20.01
C ASP A 131 -18.34 -2.36 20.74
N GLY A 132 -17.27 -2.02 20.04
CA GLY A 132 -15.91 -2.21 20.49
C GLY A 132 -15.29 -3.56 20.08
N ASP A 133 -16.04 -4.55 19.63
CA ASP A 133 -15.47 -5.83 19.21
C ASP A 133 -14.58 -5.69 17.95
N ILE A 134 -13.52 -6.48 17.93
CA ILE A 134 -12.65 -6.64 16.77
C ILE A 134 -12.67 -8.09 16.32
N LEU A 135 -13.07 -8.33 15.07
CA LEU A 135 -13.06 -9.64 14.43
C LEU A 135 -12.04 -9.66 13.30
N LEU A 136 -11.10 -10.58 13.32
CA LEU A 136 -10.22 -10.85 12.17
C LEU A 136 -10.82 -11.98 11.34
N LEU A 137 -11.07 -11.71 10.06
CA LEU A 137 -11.42 -12.74 9.07
C LEU A 137 -10.17 -13.55 8.71
N ASP A 138 -10.35 -14.74 8.19
CA ASP A 138 -9.25 -15.51 7.64
C ASP A 138 -8.66 -14.86 6.39
N ASN A 139 -7.58 -15.43 5.89
CA ASN A 139 -6.83 -14.94 4.76
C ASN A 139 -7.74 -14.71 3.55
N LEU A 140 -7.88 -13.45 3.14
CA LEU A 140 -8.74 -13.07 2.03
C LEU A 140 -8.44 -13.86 0.74
N ARG A 141 -7.19 -14.32 0.55
CA ARG A 141 -6.78 -15.11 -0.61
C ARG A 141 -7.26 -16.56 -0.61
N LEU A 142 -7.89 -17.03 0.46
CA LEU A 142 -8.68 -18.26 0.47
C LEU A 142 -9.94 -18.09 -0.41
N CYS A 143 -10.41 -16.87 -0.58
CA CYS A 143 -11.44 -16.55 -1.55
C CYS A 143 -10.80 -16.41 -2.95
N ALA A 144 -11.25 -17.24 -3.91
CA ALA A 144 -10.66 -17.29 -5.24
C ALA A 144 -10.63 -15.91 -5.94
N GLU A 145 -11.70 -15.14 -5.77
CA GLU A 145 -11.85 -13.81 -6.37
C GLU A 145 -10.76 -12.81 -5.91
N GLU A 146 -10.25 -12.90 -4.70
CA GLU A 146 -9.22 -12.02 -4.17
C GLU A 146 -7.82 -12.27 -4.80
N ASN A 147 -7.69 -13.28 -5.65
CA ASN A 147 -6.46 -13.57 -6.38
C ASN A 147 -6.44 -12.98 -7.80
N TYR A 148 -7.52 -12.32 -8.22
CA TYR A 148 -7.67 -11.71 -9.54
C TYR A 148 -7.92 -10.21 -9.44
N GLU A 149 -7.53 -9.49 -10.50
CA GLU A 149 -7.79 -8.06 -10.63
C GLU A 149 -9.04 -7.83 -11.48
N PHE A 150 -9.86 -6.88 -11.06
CA PHE A 150 -11.11 -6.52 -11.70
C PHE A 150 -11.16 -5.02 -11.98
N ARG A 151 -11.96 -4.61 -12.96
CA ARG A 151 -12.43 -3.23 -12.99
C ARG A 151 -13.32 -2.98 -11.76
N PRO A 152 -13.30 -1.77 -11.15
CA PRO A 152 -14.04 -1.52 -9.91
C PRO A 152 -15.52 -1.92 -9.96
N GLU A 153 -16.19 -1.66 -11.06
CA GLU A 153 -17.61 -1.98 -11.26
C GLU A 153 -17.88 -3.49 -11.29
N ASN A 154 -16.90 -4.29 -11.71
CA ASN A 154 -16.97 -5.75 -11.69
C ASN A 154 -16.55 -6.31 -10.33
N ALA A 155 -15.56 -5.70 -9.68
CA ALA A 155 -15.18 -6.04 -8.30
C ALA A 155 -16.38 -5.92 -7.34
N ALA A 156 -17.20 -4.90 -7.50
CA ALA A 156 -18.43 -4.70 -6.73
C ALA A 156 -19.46 -5.83 -6.87
N LYS A 157 -19.40 -6.59 -7.98
CA LYS A 157 -20.32 -7.70 -8.27
C LYS A 157 -19.79 -9.07 -7.85
N THR A 158 -18.59 -9.15 -7.31
CA THR A 158 -18.02 -10.40 -6.80
C THR A 158 -18.84 -10.96 -5.65
N ILE A 159 -18.75 -12.26 -5.43
CA ILE A 159 -19.47 -12.93 -4.32
C ILE A 159 -19.03 -12.33 -2.98
N MET A 160 -17.74 -12.07 -2.81
CA MET A 160 -17.20 -11.44 -1.62
C MET A 160 -17.93 -10.12 -1.30
N VAL A 161 -17.92 -9.18 -2.23
CA VAL A 161 -18.51 -7.86 -2.01
C VAL A 161 -20.03 -7.95 -1.88
N SER A 162 -20.70 -8.71 -2.73
CA SER A 162 -22.16 -8.82 -2.72
C SER A 162 -22.73 -9.47 -1.46
N ARG A 163 -21.99 -10.39 -0.82
CA ARG A 163 -22.38 -11.02 0.45
C ARG A 163 -22.07 -10.14 1.65
N LEU A 164 -20.85 -9.62 1.71
CA LEU A 164 -20.35 -8.96 2.92
C LEU A 164 -20.76 -7.50 3.01
N SER A 165 -20.89 -6.77 1.89
CA SER A 165 -21.22 -5.33 1.93
C SER A 165 -22.53 -5.01 2.67
N LYS A 166 -23.47 -5.94 2.70
CA LYS A 166 -24.76 -5.80 3.41
C LYS A 166 -24.62 -5.81 4.94
N LEU A 167 -23.46 -6.19 5.44
CA LEU A 167 -23.15 -6.29 6.87
C LEU A 167 -22.34 -5.11 7.37
N PHE A 168 -21.96 -4.18 6.49
CA PHE A 168 -21.08 -3.07 6.83
C PHE A 168 -21.73 -1.71 6.54
N ASP A 169 -21.39 -0.74 7.36
CA ASP A 169 -21.82 0.68 7.21
C ASP A 169 -20.71 1.52 6.57
N LEU A 170 -19.45 1.13 6.73
CA LEU A 170 -18.28 1.88 6.28
C LEU A 170 -17.17 0.92 5.84
N CYS A 171 -16.45 1.30 4.78
CA CYS A 171 -15.21 0.66 4.35
C CYS A 171 -14.02 1.57 4.66
N VAL A 172 -13.05 1.07 5.43
CA VAL A 172 -11.80 1.76 5.73
C VAL A 172 -10.66 1.03 5.02
N LEU A 173 -9.97 1.74 4.13
CA LEU A 173 -8.81 1.21 3.40
C LEU A 173 -7.54 1.69 4.09
N ASP A 174 -6.81 0.75 4.68
CA ASP A 174 -5.58 1.02 5.44
C ASP A 174 -4.41 0.11 5.03
N SER A 175 -4.34 -0.20 3.75
CA SER A 175 -3.32 -1.05 3.14
C SER A 175 -2.65 -0.34 1.96
N PHE A 176 -1.75 0.59 2.24
CA PHE A 176 -1.07 1.39 1.20
C PHE A 176 -0.25 0.51 0.25
N SER A 177 0.47 -0.48 0.77
CA SER A 177 1.30 -1.42 -0.01
C SER A 177 0.51 -2.18 -1.08
N SER A 178 -0.79 -2.40 -0.89
CA SER A 178 -1.67 -3.08 -1.83
C SER A 178 -2.64 -2.14 -2.56
N ALA A 179 -2.60 -0.83 -2.31
CA ALA A 179 -3.52 0.15 -2.91
C ALA A 179 -3.46 0.23 -4.44
N HIS A 180 -2.35 -0.21 -5.04
CA HIS A 180 -2.16 -0.30 -6.48
C HIS A 180 -2.88 -1.49 -7.14
N ARG A 181 -3.47 -2.41 -6.37
CA ARG A 181 -4.13 -3.62 -6.86
C ARG A 181 -5.63 -3.42 -6.97
N SER A 182 -6.21 -3.95 -8.06
CA SER A 182 -7.65 -3.90 -8.28
C SER A 182 -8.36 -5.16 -7.76
N HIS A 183 -8.04 -5.60 -6.53
CA HIS A 183 -8.68 -6.75 -5.89
C HIS A 183 -10.05 -6.36 -5.30
N PRO A 184 -11.01 -7.30 -5.17
CA PRO A 184 -12.35 -7.03 -4.64
C PRO A 184 -12.35 -6.35 -3.27
N SER A 185 -11.46 -6.76 -2.37
CA SER A 185 -11.36 -6.17 -1.03
C SER A 185 -10.87 -4.71 -1.02
N ILE A 186 -10.25 -4.24 -2.11
CA ILE A 186 -9.67 -2.89 -2.23
C ILE A 186 -10.58 -1.98 -3.03
N VAL A 187 -10.98 -2.39 -4.25
CA VAL A 187 -11.72 -1.52 -5.16
C VAL A 187 -13.22 -1.83 -5.22
N GLY A 188 -13.66 -2.99 -4.72
CA GLY A 188 -15.07 -3.42 -4.82
C GLY A 188 -15.95 -2.81 -3.73
N PHE A 189 -15.55 -2.88 -2.47
CA PHE A 189 -16.34 -2.31 -1.36
C PHE A 189 -16.59 -0.81 -1.48
N PRO A 190 -15.59 0.03 -1.89
CA PRO A 190 -15.81 1.45 -2.08
C PRO A 190 -16.84 1.83 -3.17
N GLN A 191 -17.23 0.88 -4.04
CA GLN A 191 -18.28 1.11 -5.03
C GLN A 191 -19.69 1.01 -4.44
N VAL A 192 -19.85 0.38 -3.29
CA VAL A 192 -21.16 0.04 -2.70
C VAL A 192 -21.31 0.51 -1.26
N LEU A 193 -20.24 1.00 -0.63
CA LEU A 193 -20.21 1.54 0.73
C LEU A 193 -19.56 2.92 0.74
N PRO A 194 -19.92 3.79 1.70
CA PRO A 194 -19.06 4.91 2.07
C PRO A 194 -17.66 4.40 2.39
N ALA A 195 -16.61 5.11 1.95
CA ALA A 195 -15.25 4.66 2.13
C ALA A 195 -14.30 5.80 2.49
N CYS A 196 -13.31 5.51 3.32
CA CYS A 196 -12.24 6.42 3.67
C CYS A 196 -10.89 5.72 3.85
N ALA A 197 -9.84 6.50 3.97
CA ALA A 197 -8.51 6.03 4.32
C ALA A 197 -8.39 5.81 5.84
N GLY A 198 -7.68 4.75 6.24
CA GLY A 198 -7.16 4.62 7.59
C GLY A 198 -5.88 5.44 7.78
N ARG A 199 -5.34 5.49 8.99
CA ARG A 199 -4.20 6.35 9.35
C ARG A 199 -2.91 6.05 8.61
N ILE A 200 -2.66 4.77 8.25
CA ILE A 200 -1.46 4.41 7.48
C ILE A 200 -1.55 4.99 6.06
N VAL A 201 -2.69 4.77 5.39
CA VAL A 201 -2.91 5.30 4.03
C VAL A 201 -2.93 6.83 4.03
N GLU A 202 -3.56 7.44 5.02
CA GLU A 202 -3.58 8.90 5.17
C GLU A 202 -2.15 9.47 5.27
N LYS A 203 -1.32 8.95 6.17
CA LYS A 203 0.07 9.38 6.34
C LYS A 203 0.90 9.21 5.07
N GLU A 204 0.76 8.06 4.40
CA GLU A 204 1.48 7.80 3.16
C GLU A 204 1.08 8.77 2.04
N VAL A 205 -0.21 9.04 1.90
CA VAL A 205 -0.72 10.00 0.91
C VAL A 205 -0.26 11.42 1.24
N GLN A 206 -0.31 11.84 2.50
CA GLN A 206 0.16 13.16 2.94
C GLN A 206 1.65 13.35 2.66
N ASN A 207 2.48 12.36 3.02
CA ASN A 207 3.93 12.39 2.78
C ASN A 207 4.25 12.46 1.27
N LEU A 208 3.54 11.68 0.45
CA LEU A 208 3.72 11.72 -1.00
C LEU A 208 3.27 13.05 -1.59
N ASP A 209 2.14 13.60 -1.13
CA ASP A 209 1.66 14.90 -1.59
C ASP A 209 2.64 16.01 -1.22
N GLU A 210 3.19 16.01 -0.01
CA GLU A 210 4.24 16.94 0.41
C GLU A 210 5.47 16.85 -0.49
N ILE A 211 5.99 15.63 -0.74
CA ILE A 211 7.13 15.41 -1.64
C ILE A 211 6.82 15.91 -3.05
N MET A 212 5.61 15.68 -3.54
CA MET A 212 5.23 16.01 -4.90
C MET A 212 4.84 17.49 -5.10
N THR A 213 4.50 18.23 -4.04
CA THR A 213 3.99 19.60 -4.14
C THR A 213 4.90 20.65 -3.52
N VAL A 214 5.47 20.37 -2.35
CA VAL A 214 6.12 21.37 -1.48
C VAL A 214 7.58 21.02 -1.14
N ALA A 215 8.14 19.96 -1.76
CA ALA A 215 9.51 19.53 -1.47
C ALA A 215 10.49 20.70 -1.54
N LYS A 216 11.12 21.02 -0.38
CA LYS A 216 12.13 22.09 -0.30
C LYS A 216 13.40 21.66 -1.01
N ALA A 217 14.00 22.56 -1.80
CA ALA A 217 15.30 22.31 -2.38
C ALA A 217 16.42 22.34 -1.32
N PRO A 218 17.42 21.45 -1.41
CA PRO A 218 17.60 20.44 -2.45
C PRO A 218 16.76 19.16 -2.19
N HIS A 219 15.98 18.71 -3.17
CA HIS A 219 15.28 17.43 -3.13
C HIS A 219 16.23 16.32 -3.61
N VAL A 220 16.68 15.49 -2.70
CA VAL A 220 17.64 14.41 -2.95
C VAL A 220 16.91 13.06 -2.94
N ILE A 221 16.99 12.34 -4.06
CA ILE A 221 16.39 11.02 -4.19
C ILE A 221 17.48 9.95 -4.15
N VAL A 222 17.33 8.96 -3.27
CA VAL A 222 18.21 7.81 -3.19
C VAL A 222 17.51 6.59 -3.80
N LEU A 223 18.07 6.05 -4.88
CA LEU A 223 17.50 4.91 -5.60
C LEU A 223 18.45 3.71 -5.57
N GLY A 224 17.90 2.56 -5.20
CA GLY A 224 18.58 1.27 -5.21
C GLY A 224 17.64 0.15 -5.66
N GLY A 225 18.12 -1.09 -5.64
CA GLY A 225 17.35 -2.29 -5.90
C GLY A 225 17.65 -2.98 -7.22
N SER A 226 16.97 -4.11 -7.48
CA SER A 226 17.23 -5.02 -8.59
C SER A 226 16.25 -4.91 -9.77
N LYS A 227 15.12 -4.23 -9.61
CA LYS A 227 14.16 -3.98 -10.71
C LYS A 227 14.60 -2.77 -11.53
N ILE A 228 15.65 -2.94 -12.33
CA ILE A 228 16.38 -1.84 -12.97
C ILE A 228 15.55 -1.10 -14.02
N PRO A 229 14.80 -1.75 -14.95
CA PRO A 229 14.04 -1.04 -15.98
C PRO A 229 13.04 -0.03 -15.41
N ASP A 230 12.28 -0.44 -14.37
CA ASP A 230 11.27 0.41 -13.71
C ASP A 230 11.94 1.61 -13.01
N ARG A 231 13.15 1.40 -12.45
CA ARG A 231 13.91 2.43 -11.75
C ARG A 231 14.47 3.48 -12.70
N ILE A 232 14.98 3.07 -13.88
CA ILE A 232 15.47 4.00 -14.91
C ILE A 232 14.33 4.89 -15.38
N GLU A 233 13.15 4.32 -15.63
CA GLU A 233 11.98 5.08 -16.04
C GLU A 233 11.55 6.09 -14.98
N ALA A 234 11.52 5.67 -13.71
CA ALA A 234 11.22 6.56 -12.59
C ALA A 234 12.23 7.72 -12.50
N ILE A 235 13.53 7.47 -12.67
CA ILE A 235 14.57 8.51 -12.66
C ILE A 235 14.32 9.53 -13.77
N LYS A 236 14.06 9.05 -15.00
CA LYS A 236 13.78 9.93 -16.14
C LYS A 236 12.59 10.84 -15.86
N LEU A 237 11.48 10.27 -15.37
CA LEU A 237 10.29 11.04 -15.05
C LEU A 237 10.54 12.08 -13.94
N LEU A 238 11.30 11.71 -12.90
CA LEU A 238 11.63 12.63 -11.80
C LEU A 238 12.48 13.80 -12.27
N ILE A 239 13.50 13.54 -13.11
CA ILE A 239 14.38 14.57 -13.65
C ILE A 239 13.62 15.47 -14.65
N GLN A 240 12.88 14.87 -15.60
CA GLN A 240 12.13 15.59 -16.63
C GLN A 240 11.05 16.51 -16.03
N ASN A 241 10.44 16.08 -14.92
CA ASN A 241 9.43 16.85 -14.21
C ASN A 241 10.01 17.83 -13.17
N GLY A 242 11.34 17.96 -13.09
CA GLY A 242 12.01 18.85 -12.13
C GLY A 242 11.73 18.49 -10.66
N ARG A 243 11.51 17.18 -10.37
CA ARG A 243 11.16 16.67 -9.04
C ARG A 243 12.37 16.12 -8.27
N ALA A 244 13.56 16.25 -8.80
CA ALA A 244 14.80 15.86 -8.12
C ALA A 244 15.90 16.84 -8.47
N ASP A 245 16.52 17.43 -7.45
CA ASP A 245 17.74 18.23 -7.61
C ASP A 245 18.96 17.31 -7.70
N HIS A 246 18.95 16.20 -6.96
CA HIS A 246 20.00 15.20 -6.97
C HIS A 246 19.42 13.79 -6.92
N VAL A 247 20.04 12.88 -7.67
CA VAL A 247 19.73 11.45 -7.64
C VAL A 247 20.99 10.68 -7.24
N LEU A 248 20.95 10.02 -6.08
CA LEU A 248 22.00 9.14 -5.58
C LEU A 248 21.65 7.69 -5.93
N LEU A 249 22.49 7.05 -6.72
CA LEU A 249 22.28 5.69 -7.18
C LEU A 249 23.12 4.72 -6.35
N THR A 250 22.49 3.66 -5.84
CA THR A 250 23.14 2.64 -5.01
C THR A 250 22.93 1.23 -5.58
N GLY A 251 23.80 0.29 -5.18
CA GLY A 251 23.69 -1.11 -5.57
C GLY A 251 23.73 -1.32 -7.07
N LEU A 252 22.97 -2.29 -7.57
CA LEU A 252 23.04 -2.73 -8.96
C LEU A 252 22.67 -1.63 -9.98
N ILE A 253 21.70 -0.79 -9.68
CA ILE A 253 21.35 0.33 -10.56
C ILE A 253 22.49 1.35 -10.71
N GLY A 254 23.23 1.62 -9.62
CA GLY A 254 24.44 2.45 -9.68
C GLY A 254 25.48 1.86 -10.62
N ASN A 255 25.70 0.56 -10.56
CA ASN A 255 26.63 -0.14 -11.45
C ASN A 255 26.19 -0.08 -12.92
N VAL A 256 24.90 -0.16 -13.21
CA VAL A 256 24.37 0.00 -14.58
C VAL A 256 24.68 1.39 -15.13
N PHE A 257 24.45 2.45 -14.37
CA PHE A 257 24.79 3.80 -14.81
C PHE A 257 26.32 4.00 -14.96
N MET A 258 27.13 3.44 -14.07
CA MET A 258 28.59 3.44 -14.22
C MET A 258 29.05 2.66 -15.47
N ARG A 259 28.37 1.56 -15.80
CA ARG A 259 28.61 0.81 -17.04
C ARG A 259 28.21 1.63 -18.26
N ALA A 260 27.05 2.29 -18.24
CA ALA A 260 26.60 3.19 -19.31
C ALA A 260 27.58 4.34 -19.56
N GLN A 261 28.25 4.83 -18.51
CA GLN A 261 29.32 5.84 -18.60
C GLN A 261 30.71 5.27 -18.93
N ALA A 262 30.82 4.00 -19.29
CA ALA A 262 32.06 3.29 -19.53
C ALA A 262 33.08 3.28 -18.34
N ARG A 263 32.62 3.58 -17.13
CA ARG A 263 33.44 3.52 -15.90
C ARG A 263 33.66 2.10 -15.39
N ILE A 264 32.70 1.20 -15.66
CA ILE A 264 32.82 -0.23 -15.43
C ILE A 264 32.87 -0.92 -16.79
N LYS A 265 33.92 -1.74 -17.03
CA LYS A 265 34.11 -2.49 -18.28
C LYS A 265 33.66 -3.94 -18.19
N SER A 266 33.66 -4.52 -17.00
CA SER A 266 33.25 -5.90 -16.77
C SER A 266 31.74 -6.04 -16.88
N PRO A 267 31.24 -7.18 -17.41
CA PRO A 267 29.80 -7.49 -17.41
C PRO A 267 29.23 -7.50 -15.99
N LEU A 268 27.98 -7.06 -15.87
CA LEU A 268 27.26 -7.03 -14.59
C LEU A 268 26.54 -8.34 -14.28
N GLY A 269 26.45 -9.25 -15.28
CA GLY A 269 25.80 -10.56 -15.14
C GLY A 269 24.28 -10.48 -14.97
N ILE A 270 23.65 -9.43 -15.49
CA ILE A 270 22.19 -9.24 -15.42
C ILE A 270 21.51 -9.63 -16.73
N LYS A 271 20.25 -10.03 -16.65
CA LYS A 271 19.44 -10.30 -17.84
C LYS A 271 19.25 -9.03 -18.66
N MET A 272 19.32 -9.13 -19.98
CA MET A 272 19.13 -8.03 -20.92
C MET A 272 20.07 -6.83 -20.63
N GLU A 273 21.32 -7.11 -20.26
CA GLU A 273 22.30 -6.09 -19.82
C GLU A 273 22.46 -4.97 -20.86
N ASP A 274 22.64 -5.30 -22.14
CA ASP A 274 22.89 -4.33 -23.19
C ASP A 274 21.68 -3.36 -23.36
N GLU A 275 20.46 -3.88 -23.29
CA GLU A 275 19.26 -3.05 -23.38
C GLU A 275 19.10 -2.13 -22.14
N VAL A 276 19.39 -2.66 -20.97
CA VAL A 276 19.29 -1.91 -19.71
C VAL A 276 20.36 -0.82 -19.65
N VAL A 277 21.60 -1.11 -20.09
CA VAL A 277 22.69 -0.15 -20.17
C VAL A 277 22.40 0.92 -21.21
N ALA A 278 21.86 0.57 -22.38
CA ALA A 278 21.45 1.54 -23.40
C ALA A 278 20.34 2.49 -22.87
N LYS A 279 19.36 1.96 -22.15
CA LYS A 279 18.33 2.79 -21.49
C LYS A 279 18.89 3.74 -20.42
N ALA A 280 19.93 3.34 -19.71
CA ALA A 280 20.57 4.19 -18.72
C ALA A 280 21.47 5.27 -19.35
N HIS A 281 21.89 5.08 -20.61
CA HIS A 281 22.69 6.04 -21.35
C HIS A 281 21.84 7.15 -22.00
N SER A 282 20.60 6.85 -22.37
CA SER A 282 19.64 7.78 -23.00
C SER A 282 18.96 8.70 -21.98
#